data_d24dd93760daee1a1b945392cbff5ff8
#
_entry.id   d24dd93760daee1a1b945392cbff5ff8
#
_cell.length_a   1.000
_cell.length_b   1.000
_cell.length_c   1.000
_cell.angle_alpha   90.00
_cell.angle_beta   90.00
_cell.angle_gamma   90.00
#
_symmetry.space_group_name_H-M   'P 1'
#
loop_
_entity.id
_entity.type
_entity.pdbx_description
1 polymer ?
#
loop_
_entity_poly.entity_id
_entity_poly.type
_entity_poly.pdbx_seq_one_letter_code
_entity_poly.pdbx_strand_id
1 'polypeptide(L)' 'MIRLNQDTPIDVLQDVKNGDLVTDTFSKTGLVEEINISDDGLYRIYEFHLVTGRTISIKK' A
#
# COMPACT_ATOMS: atom_id res chain seq x y z
N MET A 1 2.78 -0.33 -13.34
CA MET A 1 2.18 -0.93 -12.14
C MET A 1 3.19 -0.94 -11.00
N ILE A 2 2.76 -0.53 -9.82
CA ILE A 2 3.65 -0.43 -8.66
C ILE A 2 3.51 -1.70 -7.83
N ARG A 3 4.63 -2.35 -7.51
CA ARG A 3 4.63 -3.54 -6.67
C ARG A 3 4.86 -3.13 -5.22
N LEU A 4 3.95 -3.57 -4.34
CA LEU A 4 4.01 -3.25 -2.92
C LEU A 4 4.21 -4.54 -2.13
N ASN A 5 5.28 -4.58 -1.34
CA ASN A 5 5.57 -5.71 -0.45
C ASN A 5 6.36 -5.18 0.75
N GLN A 6 6.74 -6.09 1.64
CA GLN A 6 7.44 -5.71 2.86
C GLN A 6 8.82 -5.11 2.58
N ASP A 7 9.41 -5.39 1.42
CA ASP A 7 10.72 -4.87 1.03
C ASP A 7 10.65 -3.56 0.25
N THR A 8 9.46 -3.09 -0.08
CA THR A 8 9.29 -1.84 -0.81
C THR A 8 9.82 -0.67 0.05
N PRO A 9 10.72 0.17 -0.50
CA PRO A 9 11.25 1.31 0.25
C PRO A 9 10.15 2.28 0.69
N ILE A 10 10.38 2.96 1.82
CA ILE A 10 9.41 3.91 2.37
C ILE A 10 9.10 5.03 1.39
N ASP A 11 10.10 5.55 0.69
CA ASP A 11 9.89 6.62 -0.29
C ASP A 11 8.97 6.20 -1.43
N VAL A 12 9.02 4.93 -1.85
CA VAL A 12 8.08 4.40 -2.84
C VAL A 12 6.67 4.32 -2.25
N LEU A 13 6.54 3.85 -1.00
CA LEU A 13 5.25 3.78 -0.33
C LEU A 13 4.62 5.15 -0.18
N GLN A 14 5.43 6.18 0.10
CA GLN A 14 4.94 7.54 0.26
C GLN A 14 4.53 8.19 -1.05
N ASP A 15 5.04 7.70 -2.17
CA ASP A 15 4.71 8.22 -3.50
C ASP A 15 3.43 7.63 -4.09
N VAL A 16 2.91 6.56 -3.51
CA VAL A 16 1.67 5.96 -4.00
C VAL A 16 0.51 6.91 -3.75
N LYS A 17 -0.33 7.10 -4.76
CA LYS A 17 -1.46 8.03 -4.72
C LYS A 17 -2.75 7.31 -5.10
N ASN A 18 -3.87 7.90 -4.72
CA ASN A 18 -5.18 7.44 -5.17
C ASN A 18 -5.20 7.44 -6.70
N GLY A 19 -5.70 6.34 -7.27
CA GLY A 19 -5.73 6.16 -8.71
C GLY A 19 -4.54 5.40 -9.27
N ASP A 20 -3.50 5.16 -8.47
CA ASP A 20 -2.36 4.36 -8.91
C ASP A 20 -2.73 2.87 -8.98
N LEU A 21 -2.22 2.19 -9.99
CA LEU A 21 -2.39 0.75 -10.12
C LEU A 21 -1.28 0.05 -9.35
N VAL A 22 -1.66 -0.75 -8.37
CA VAL A 22 -0.71 -1.44 -7.48
C VAL A 22 -1.00 -2.93 -7.44
N THR A 23 0.01 -3.69 -7.06
CA THR A 23 -0.11 -5.14 -6.84
C THR A 23 0.79 -5.56 -5.68
N ASP A 24 0.45 -6.66 -5.01
CA ASP A 24 1.27 -7.22 -3.95
C ASP A 24 1.76 -8.63 -4.30
N THR A 25 2.45 -9.29 -3.35
CA THR A 25 2.98 -10.65 -3.56
C THR A 25 1.87 -11.71 -3.56
N PHE A 26 0.66 -11.36 -3.12
CA PHE A 26 -0.48 -12.27 -3.09
C PHE A 26 -1.45 -12.01 -4.24
N SER A 27 -1.00 -11.31 -5.26
CA SER A 27 -1.79 -10.99 -6.46
C SER A 27 -3.01 -10.10 -6.20
N LYS A 28 -3.00 -9.35 -5.10
CA LYS A 28 -3.99 -8.30 -4.89
C LYS A 28 -3.63 -7.15 -5.80
N THR A 29 -4.42 -6.92 -6.83
CA THR A 29 -4.12 -5.92 -7.87
C THR A 29 -5.34 -5.04 -8.07
N GLY A 30 -5.11 -3.74 -8.17
CA GLY A 30 -6.19 -2.79 -8.42
C GLY A 30 -5.74 -1.36 -8.24
N LEU A 31 -6.66 -0.45 -8.53
CA LEU A 31 -6.42 0.98 -8.33
C LEU A 31 -6.62 1.34 -6.85
N VAL A 32 -5.73 2.18 -6.35
CA VAL A 32 -5.82 2.68 -4.97
C VAL A 32 -6.97 3.67 -4.88
N GLU A 33 -7.88 3.43 -3.94
CA GLU A 33 -9.02 4.33 -3.70
C GLU A 33 -8.81 5.16 -2.43
N GLU A 34 -8.09 4.62 -1.43
CA GLU A 34 -7.85 5.33 -0.17
C GLU A 34 -6.54 4.84 0.43
N ILE A 35 -5.81 5.74 1.07
CA ILE A 35 -4.54 5.43 1.72
C ILE A 35 -4.64 5.86 3.17
N ASN A 36 -4.38 4.93 4.10
CA ASN A 36 -4.30 5.20 5.53
C ASN A 36 -2.89 4.90 6.01
N ILE A 37 -2.28 5.85 6.71
CA ILE A 37 -0.96 5.68 7.29
C ILE A 37 -1.11 5.91 8.79
N SER A 38 -0.70 4.92 9.57
CA SER A 38 -0.72 5.01 11.03
C SER A 38 0.63 4.65 11.61
N ASP A 39 0.88 5.10 12.84
CA ASP A 39 2.15 4.87 13.53
C ASP A 39 1.81 4.49 14.97
N ASP A 40 2.26 3.31 15.42
CA ASP A 40 1.99 2.82 16.76
C ASP A 40 3.15 3.05 17.72
N GLY A 41 4.17 3.82 17.30
CA GLY A 41 5.36 4.09 18.07
C GLY A 41 6.53 3.15 17.77
N LEU A 42 6.26 1.95 17.25
CA LEU A 42 7.27 0.97 16.85
C LEU A 42 7.31 0.81 15.34
N TYR A 43 6.15 0.82 14.72
CA TYR A 43 6.01 0.58 13.28
C TYR A 43 5.13 1.63 12.65
N ARG A 44 5.38 1.90 11.38
CA ARG A 44 4.48 2.67 10.54
C ARG A 44 3.73 1.70 9.64
N ILE A 45 2.40 1.80 9.65
CA ILE A 45 1.54 0.88 8.90
C ILE A 45 0.95 1.66 7.73
N TYR A 46 1.21 1.16 6.52
CA TYR A 46 0.66 1.73 5.28
C TYR A 46 -0.43 0.80 4.78
N GLU A 47 -1.66 1.32 4.70
CA GLU A 47 -2.80 0.56 4.20
C GLU A 47 -3.29 1.20 2.91
N PHE A 48 -3.26 0.42 1.84
CA PHE A 48 -3.73 0.85 0.52
C PHE A 48 -5.01 0.10 0.22
N HIS A 49 -6.14 0.81 0.28
CA HIS A 49 -7.46 0.25 -0.01
C HIS A 49 -7.73 0.36 -1.50
N LEU A 50 -8.04 -0.77 -2.12
CA LEU A 50 -8.23 -0.86 -3.56
C LEU A 50 -9.71 -0.78 -3.91
N VAL A 51 -10.01 -0.28 -5.10
CA VAL A 51 -11.39 -0.20 -5.62
C VAL A 51 -12.05 -1.57 -5.70
N THR A 52 -11.26 -2.64 -5.74
CA THR A 52 -11.75 -4.03 -5.74
C THR A 52 -12.29 -4.47 -4.38
N GLY A 53 -12.12 -3.67 -3.33
CA GLY A 53 -12.48 -4.03 -1.97
C GLY A 53 -11.36 -4.69 -1.18
N ARG A 54 -10.22 -4.93 -1.79
CA ARG A 54 -9.06 -5.53 -1.12
C ARG A 54 -8.18 -4.45 -0.51
N THR A 55 -7.36 -4.85 0.47
CA THR A 55 -6.43 -3.94 1.14
C THR A 55 -5.03 -4.55 1.15
N ILE A 56 -4.04 -3.74 0.79
CA ILE A 56 -2.64 -4.09 0.90
C ILE A 56 -2.10 -3.38 2.12
N SER A 57 -1.56 -4.14 3.08
CA SER A 57 -1.03 -3.62 4.33
C SER A 57 0.46 -3.88 4.40
N ILE A 58 1.24 -2.82 4.64
CA ILE A 58 2.70 -2.93 4.76
C ILE A 58 3.13 -2.26 6.06
N LYS A 59 3.92 -2.98 6.84
CA LYS A 59 4.37 -2.55 8.15
C LYS A 59 5.87 -2.28 8.11
N LYS A 60 6.27 -1.06 8.44
CA LYS A 60 7.69 -0.65 8.43
C LYS A 60 8.20 -0.26 9.82
#